data_daf6903cb3fb79c4989a26f94af1c244
#
_entry.id   daf6903cb3fb79c4989a26f94af1c244
#
_cell.length_a   1.000
_cell.length_b   1.000
_cell.length_c   1.000
_cell.angle_alpha   90.00
_cell.angle_beta   90.00
_cell.angle_gamma   90.00
#
_symmetry.space_group_name_H-M   'P 1'
#
loop_
_entity.id
_entity.type
_entity.pdbx_description
1 polymer ?
#
loop_
_entity_poly.entity_id
_entity_poly.type
_entity_poly.pdbx_seq_one_letter_code
_entity_poly.pdbx_strand_id
1 'polypeptide(L)'
;MKHLAVDGVVTLQKLESLAHPDREPQPGDVPAVIIDVETTGLNKDRDEVIQIALRPFFVSPTTGEVSSIKKCIEYLQEPSFPLSEVITDITGFVDSDLKGHKIPWDKVASILSKCQFVIAHNASFDRQFVDESLRRNGQIVPTDTVWCCS
;
A
#
# COMPACT_ATOMS: atom_id res chain seq x y z
N MET A 1 -18.61 5.51 -3.93
CA MET A 1 -19.38 5.77 -2.69
C MET A 1 -20.73 6.36 -3.07
N LYS A 2 -21.82 5.69 -2.76
CA LYS A 2 -23.16 6.31 -2.86
C LYS A 2 -23.44 7.03 -1.54
N HIS A 3 -23.50 8.35 -1.57
CA HIS A 3 -23.97 9.14 -0.45
C HIS A 3 -25.50 9.18 -0.51
N LEU A 4 -26.17 8.57 0.45
CA LEU A 4 -27.58 8.78 0.71
C LEU A 4 -27.66 9.67 1.95
N ALA A 5 -27.93 10.95 1.74
CA ALA A 5 -28.27 11.86 2.83
C ALA A 5 -29.79 11.92 2.94
N VAL A 6 -30.33 11.45 4.04
CA VAL A 6 -31.72 11.66 4.45
C VAL A 6 -31.65 12.34 5.81
N ASP A 7 -32.26 13.50 5.93
CA ASP A 7 -32.40 14.28 7.17
C ASP A 7 -31.07 14.67 7.88
N GLY A 8 -30.03 14.99 7.11
CA GLY A 8 -28.74 15.44 7.65
C GLY A 8 -27.90 14.35 8.32
N VAL A 9 -28.30 13.09 8.23
CA VAL A 9 -27.52 11.93 8.70
C VAL A 9 -26.78 11.31 7.53
N VAL A 10 -25.44 11.25 7.61
CA VAL A 10 -24.59 10.53 6.66
C VAL A 10 -24.35 9.13 7.21
N THR A 11 -24.88 8.11 6.54
CA THR A 11 -24.59 6.72 6.88
C THR A 11 -23.45 6.22 6.01
N LEU A 12 -22.33 5.87 6.62
CA LEU A 12 -21.23 5.21 5.95
C LEU A 12 -21.46 3.69 6.03
N GLN A 13 -21.62 3.05 4.88
CA GLN A 13 -21.62 1.59 4.80
C GLN A 13 -20.20 1.11 4.44
N LYS A 14 -19.67 0.17 5.24
CA LYS A 14 -18.47 -0.57 4.86
C LYS A 14 -18.78 -1.38 3.60
N LEU A 15 -17.98 -1.25 2.57
CA LEU A 15 -18.06 -2.10 1.38
C LEU A 15 -17.60 -3.50 1.78
N GLU A 16 -18.53 -4.43 1.94
CA GLU A 16 -18.23 -5.80 2.37
C GLU A 16 -17.54 -6.64 1.28
N SER A 17 -17.80 -6.37 0.02
CA SER A 17 -17.02 -6.89 -1.10
C SER A 17 -17.30 -6.08 -2.37
N LEU A 18 -16.25 -5.73 -3.09
CA LEU A 18 -16.35 -5.44 -4.52
C LEU A 18 -16.24 -6.79 -5.23
N ALA A 19 -17.19 -7.08 -6.13
CA ALA A 19 -17.03 -8.19 -7.05
C ALA A 19 -15.72 -7.95 -7.81
N HIS A 20 -14.69 -8.71 -7.46
CA HIS A 20 -13.41 -8.61 -8.14
C HIS A 20 -13.57 -9.23 -9.53
N PRO A 21 -13.16 -8.54 -10.59
CA PRO A 21 -13.02 -9.22 -11.86
C PRO A 21 -11.92 -10.29 -11.71
N ASP A 22 -12.37 -11.53 -11.47
CA ASP A 22 -11.48 -12.71 -11.44
C ASP A 22 -11.26 -13.17 -12.89
N ARG A 23 -10.79 -12.24 -13.70
CA ARG A 23 -10.45 -12.49 -15.09
C ARG A 23 -8.94 -12.66 -15.21
N GLU A 24 -8.52 -13.47 -16.15
CA GLU A 24 -7.12 -13.48 -16.56
C GLU A 24 -6.75 -12.15 -17.23
N PRO A 25 -5.51 -11.68 -17.03
CA PRO A 25 -5.02 -10.48 -17.71
C PRO A 25 -5.19 -10.62 -19.23
N GLN A 26 -5.63 -9.55 -19.89
CA GLN A 26 -5.79 -9.54 -21.34
C GLN A 26 -4.47 -9.17 -22.02
N PRO A 27 -4.28 -9.57 -23.30
CA PRO A 27 -3.12 -9.14 -24.07
C PRO A 27 -3.02 -7.61 -24.10
N GLY A 28 -1.88 -7.08 -23.69
CA GLY A 28 -1.64 -5.64 -23.60
C GLY A 28 -1.91 -5.01 -22.23
N ASP A 29 -2.50 -5.75 -21.29
CA ASP A 29 -2.63 -5.29 -19.90
C ASP A 29 -1.26 -5.23 -19.23
N VAL A 30 -1.11 -4.25 -18.37
CA VAL A 30 0.13 -4.02 -17.62
C VAL A 30 -0.08 -4.24 -16.12
N PRO A 31 0.93 -4.77 -15.42
CA PRO A 31 0.85 -4.95 -13.99
C PRO A 31 0.95 -3.60 -13.26
N ALA A 32 0.10 -3.46 -12.26
CA ALA A 32 0.06 -2.32 -11.35
C ALA A 32 -0.15 -2.79 -9.91
N VAL A 33 0.10 -1.93 -8.94
CA VAL A 33 -0.13 -2.22 -7.53
C VAL A 33 -0.68 -0.99 -6.81
N ILE A 34 -1.71 -1.20 -5.98
CA ILE A 34 -2.10 -0.22 -4.97
C ILE A 34 -1.26 -0.52 -3.73
N ILE A 35 -0.70 0.53 -3.13
CA ILE A 35 0.13 0.44 -1.93
C ILE A 35 -0.38 1.42 -0.88
N ASP A 36 -0.20 1.02 0.38
CA ASP A 36 -0.47 1.83 1.55
C ASP A 36 0.53 1.47 2.64
N VAL A 37 1.04 2.46 3.39
CA VAL A 37 1.98 2.25 4.47
C VAL A 37 1.53 2.92 5.76
N GLU A 38 1.72 2.22 6.90
CA GLU A 38 1.68 2.81 8.22
C GLU A 38 3.10 3.00 8.74
N THR A 39 3.34 4.11 9.44
CA THR A 39 4.68 4.51 9.87
C THR A 39 4.70 4.99 11.31
N THR A 40 5.89 5.01 11.93
CA THR A 40 6.07 5.56 13.29
C THR A 40 6.04 7.08 13.36
N GLY A 41 5.90 7.76 12.21
CA GLY A 41 5.87 9.22 12.11
C GLY A 41 5.96 9.70 10.67
N LEU A 42 6.27 10.99 10.48
CA LEU A 42 6.20 11.65 9.17
C LEU A 42 7.57 11.89 8.51
N ASN A 43 8.66 11.60 9.21
CA ASN A 43 10.01 11.88 8.74
C ASN A 43 10.73 10.60 8.32
N LYS A 44 10.80 10.35 7.00
CA LYS A 44 11.43 9.16 6.41
C LYS A 44 12.89 8.90 6.84
N ASP A 45 13.61 9.93 7.32
CA ASP A 45 15.03 9.80 7.68
C ASP A 45 15.23 9.18 9.07
N ARG A 46 14.19 9.23 9.93
CA ARG A 46 14.21 8.72 11.31
C ARG A 46 13.05 7.79 11.65
N ASP A 47 11.92 7.94 10.96
CA ASP A 47 10.75 7.14 11.21
C ASP A 47 10.77 5.86 10.34
N GLU A 48 10.02 4.85 10.75
CA GLU A 48 10.05 3.52 10.16
C GLU A 48 8.67 3.10 9.66
N VAL A 49 8.64 2.32 8.58
CA VAL A 49 7.42 1.64 8.13
C VAL A 49 7.14 0.49 9.09
N ILE A 50 5.93 0.45 9.65
CA ILE A 50 5.45 -0.61 10.56
C ILE A 50 4.46 -1.55 9.92
N GLN A 51 3.79 -1.11 8.84
CA GLN A 51 2.93 -1.94 8.01
C GLN A 51 3.06 -1.51 6.55
N ILE A 52 2.99 -2.47 5.66
CA ILE A 52 2.85 -2.23 4.23
C ILE A 52 1.79 -3.18 3.66
N ALA A 53 0.80 -2.61 2.98
CA ALA A 53 -0.22 -3.34 2.24
C ALA A 53 -0.02 -3.14 0.74
N LEU A 54 -0.09 -4.25 -0.02
CA LEU A 54 0.08 -4.24 -1.47
C LEU A 54 -1.07 -5.02 -2.11
N ARG A 55 -1.76 -4.41 -3.07
CA ARG A 55 -2.82 -5.05 -3.85
C ARG A 55 -2.45 -5.05 -5.33
N PRO A 56 -1.79 -6.09 -5.84
CA PRO A 56 -1.45 -6.18 -7.27
C PRO A 56 -2.72 -6.36 -8.13
N PHE A 57 -2.70 -5.77 -9.31
CA PHE A 57 -3.76 -5.90 -10.29
C PHE A 57 -3.21 -5.71 -11.72
N PHE A 58 -4.04 -5.98 -12.72
CA PHE A 58 -3.74 -5.72 -14.12
C PHE A 58 -4.72 -4.73 -14.71
N VAL A 59 -4.22 -3.82 -15.51
CA VAL A 59 -5.00 -2.72 -16.08
C VAL A 59 -4.62 -2.51 -17.54
N SER A 60 -5.62 -2.22 -18.36
CA SER A 60 -5.40 -1.76 -19.73
C SER A 60 -4.86 -0.33 -19.70
N PRO A 61 -3.65 -0.06 -20.21
CA PRO A 61 -3.09 1.31 -20.24
C PRO A 61 -3.84 2.23 -21.21
N THR A 62 -4.64 1.64 -22.13
CA THR A 62 -5.39 2.39 -23.13
C THR A 62 -6.78 2.81 -22.62
N THR A 63 -7.49 1.91 -21.93
CA THR A 63 -8.87 2.14 -21.49
C THR A 63 -9.00 2.43 -19.99
N GLY A 64 -7.98 2.09 -19.19
CA GLY A 64 -8.04 2.14 -17.73
C GLY A 64 -8.89 1.01 -17.12
N GLU A 65 -9.37 0.06 -17.93
CA GLU A 65 -10.16 -1.06 -17.43
C GLU A 65 -9.29 -2.04 -16.64
N VAL A 66 -9.73 -2.38 -15.42
CA VAL A 66 -9.08 -3.37 -14.57
C VAL A 66 -9.58 -4.76 -14.95
N SER A 67 -8.68 -5.64 -15.37
CA SER A 67 -9.00 -7.00 -15.82
C SER A 67 -8.85 -8.05 -14.74
N SER A 68 -7.87 -7.90 -13.83
CA SER A 68 -7.57 -8.89 -12.81
C SER A 68 -7.09 -8.20 -11.54
N ILE A 69 -7.63 -8.63 -10.38
CA ILE A 69 -7.19 -8.14 -9.08
C ILE A 69 -6.68 -9.33 -8.26
N LYS A 70 -5.46 -9.24 -7.74
CA LYS A 70 -4.85 -10.30 -6.93
C LYS A 70 -5.17 -10.10 -5.44
N LYS A 71 -4.85 -11.11 -4.63
CA LYS A 71 -5.02 -11.01 -3.17
C LYS A 71 -4.16 -9.88 -2.61
N CYS A 72 -4.68 -9.22 -1.58
CA CYS A 72 -3.90 -8.28 -0.81
C CYS A 72 -2.76 -9.01 -0.09
N ILE A 73 -1.59 -8.41 -0.11
CA ILE A 73 -0.40 -8.87 0.60
C ILE A 73 -0.13 -7.82 1.67
N GLU A 74 0.03 -8.28 2.89
CA GLU A 74 0.26 -7.41 4.04
C GLU A 74 1.46 -7.92 4.82
N TYR A 75 2.33 -7.01 5.21
CA TYR A 75 3.49 -7.29 6.05
C TYR A 75 3.57 -6.27 7.18
N LEU A 76 3.95 -6.76 8.36
CA LEU A 76 4.21 -5.96 9.54
C LEU A 76 5.72 -5.90 9.82
N GLN A 77 6.13 -4.87 10.54
CA GLN A 77 7.51 -4.64 10.96
C GLN A 77 7.54 -4.20 12.42
N GLU A 78 8.31 -4.90 13.25
CA GLU A 78 8.67 -4.39 14.58
C GLU A 78 9.60 -3.18 14.40
N PRO A 79 9.23 -1.99 14.90
CA PRO A 79 10.10 -0.82 14.83
C PRO A 79 11.27 -0.94 15.82
N SER A 80 12.33 -0.16 15.60
CA SER A 80 13.52 -0.16 16.46
C SER A 80 13.32 0.56 17.80
N PHE A 81 12.17 1.23 18.00
CA PHE A 81 11.78 1.94 19.20
C PHE A 81 10.27 1.81 19.45
N PRO A 82 9.81 1.97 20.72
CA PRO A 82 8.39 1.84 21.05
C PRO A 82 7.51 2.84 20.30
N LEU A 83 6.29 2.43 19.96
CA LEU A 83 5.28 3.31 19.37
C LEU A 83 4.90 4.42 20.36
N SER A 84 4.71 5.64 19.87
CA SER A 84 4.10 6.70 20.65
C SER A 84 2.59 6.50 20.77
N GLU A 85 1.96 7.05 21.83
CA GLU A 85 0.50 7.02 22.01
C GLU A 85 -0.23 7.57 20.77
N VAL A 86 0.32 8.65 20.17
CA VAL A 86 -0.26 9.26 18.97
C VAL A 86 -0.29 8.28 17.78
N ILE A 87 0.80 7.51 17.58
CA ILE A 87 0.84 6.52 16.49
C ILE A 87 -0.09 5.36 16.79
N THR A 88 -0.14 4.89 18.04
CA THR A 88 -1.10 3.86 18.45
C THR A 88 -2.55 4.30 18.21
N ASP A 89 -2.89 5.54 18.54
CA ASP A 89 -4.24 6.09 18.34
C ASP A 89 -4.61 6.19 16.84
N ILE A 90 -3.64 6.52 15.99
CA ILE A 90 -3.86 6.68 14.54
C ILE A 90 -3.95 5.34 13.85
N THR A 91 -2.99 4.43 14.11
CA THR A 91 -2.84 3.18 13.37
C THR A 91 -3.60 2.02 14.01
N GLY A 92 -3.90 2.11 15.30
CA GLY A 92 -4.49 1.04 16.10
C GLY A 92 -3.51 -0.04 16.54
N PHE A 93 -2.23 0.03 16.12
CA PHE A 93 -1.21 -0.93 16.53
C PHE A 93 -0.63 -0.61 17.91
N VAL A 94 -0.32 -1.66 18.64
CA VAL A 94 0.53 -1.59 19.85
C VAL A 94 1.80 -2.40 19.64
N ASP A 95 2.85 -2.15 20.42
CA ASP A 95 4.16 -2.81 20.25
C ASP A 95 4.06 -4.34 20.20
N SER A 96 3.14 -4.93 20.99
CA SER A 96 2.94 -6.39 20.99
C SER A 96 2.47 -6.96 19.67
N ASP A 97 1.73 -6.19 18.88
CA ASP A 97 1.19 -6.62 17.58
C ASP A 97 2.30 -6.72 16.53
N LEU A 98 3.32 -5.89 16.68
CA LEU A 98 4.44 -5.77 15.74
C LEU A 98 5.63 -6.63 16.13
N LYS A 99 5.64 -7.14 17.37
CA LYS A 99 6.79 -7.85 17.92
C LYS A 99 7.17 -9.09 17.12
N GLY A 100 8.43 -9.18 16.72
CA GLY A 100 9.00 -10.27 15.93
C GLY A 100 8.66 -10.23 14.44
N HIS A 101 7.84 -9.27 14.00
CA HIS A 101 7.52 -9.11 12.59
C HIS A 101 8.63 -8.38 11.84
N LYS A 102 8.82 -8.78 10.58
CA LYS A 102 9.78 -8.16 9.67
C LYS A 102 9.25 -8.14 8.25
N ILE A 103 9.26 -6.95 7.64
CA ILE A 103 8.89 -6.79 6.23
C ILE A 103 9.97 -7.42 5.35
N PRO A 104 9.62 -8.36 4.45
CA PRO A 104 10.56 -8.93 3.47
C PRO A 104 10.77 -7.94 2.31
N TRP A 105 11.64 -6.96 2.49
CA TRP A 105 11.86 -5.88 1.52
C TRP A 105 12.35 -6.36 0.16
N ASP A 106 12.99 -7.52 0.08
CA ASP A 106 13.33 -8.20 -1.17
C ASP A 106 12.08 -8.58 -1.98
N LYS A 107 11.03 -9.08 -1.30
CA LYS A 107 9.75 -9.39 -1.94
C LYS A 107 9.00 -8.13 -2.36
N VAL A 108 9.01 -7.08 -1.52
CA VAL A 108 8.42 -5.78 -1.86
C VAL A 108 9.11 -5.22 -3.11
N ALA A 109 10.44 -5.17 -3.14
CA ALA A 109 11.21 -4.74 -4.32
C ALA A 109 10.86 -5.55 -5.57
N SER A 110 10.75 -6.89 -5.44
CA SER A 110 10.38 -7.77 -6.55
C SER A 110 8.95 -7.52 -7.07
N ILE A 111 8.01 -7.13 -6.22
CA ILE A 111 6.65 -6.76 -6.67
C ILE A 111 6.71 -5.44 -7.41
N LEU A 112 7.32 -4.41 -6.81
CA LEU A 112 7.38 -3.07 -7.39
C LEU A 112 8.12 -3.04 -8.73
N SER A 113 9.22 -3.78 -8.86
CA SER A 113 10.00 -3.84 -10.11
C SER A 113 9.26 -4.46 -11.29
N LYS A 114 8.19 -5.21 -11.03
CA LYS A 114 7.34 -5.81 -12.07
C LYS A 114 6.16 -4.92 -12.46
N CYS A 115 5.85 -3.90 -11.66
CA CYS A 115 4.71 -3.04 -11.88
C CYS A 115 5.09 -1.82 -12.72
N GLN A 116 4.26 -1.50 -13.71
CA GLN A 116 4.39 -0.26 -14.46
C GLN A 116 3.87 0.93 -13.66
N PHE A 117 2.80 0.71 -12.86
CA PHE A 117 2.19 1.73 -12.03
C PHE A 117 2.14 1.31 -10.55
N VAL A 118 2.47 2.25 -9.68
CA VAL A 118 2.20 2.16 -8.24
C VAL A 118 1.22 3.27 -7.87
N ILE A 119 0.12 2.92 -7.24
CA ILE A 119 -0.94 3.86 -6.88
C ILE A 119 -1.05 3.92 -5.36
N ALA A 120 -1.03 5.12 -4.79
CA ALA A 120 -1.25 5.35 -3.37
C ALA A 120 -2.08 6.61 -3.14
N HIS A 121 -2.70 6.71 -1.97
CA HIS A 121 -3.31 7.97 -1.54
C HIS A 121 -2.21 8.85 -0.95
N ASN A 122 -2.06 10.09 -1.50
CA ASN A 122 -0.88 10.93 -1.21
C ASN A 122 0.46 10.22 -1.49
N ALA A 123 0.59 9.69 -2.70
CA ALA A 123 1.67 8.79 -3.14
C ALA A 123 3.10 9.31 -2.87
N SER A 124 3.29 10.61 -2.70
CA SER A 124 4.58 11.19 -2.32
C SER A 124 5.03 10.76 -0.92
N PHE A 125 4.09 10.55 0.00
CA PHE A 125 4.35 10.05 1.34
C PHE A 125 4.80 8.58 1.29
N ASP A 126 3.99 7.70 0.72
CA ASP A 126 4.29 6.27 0.63
C ASP A 126 5.61 6.03 -0.10
N ARG A 127 5.79 6.70 -1.24
CA ARG A 127 6.99 6.56 -2.06
C ARG A 127 8.26 6.84 -1.27
N GLN A 128 8.32 7.98 -0.56
CA GLN A 128 9.54 8.35 0.16
C GLN A 128 9.90 7.34 1.26
N PHE A 129 8.90 6.76 1.95
CA PHE A 129 9.12 5.76 2.99
C PHE A 129 9.52 4.40 2.40
N VAL A 130 8.87 3.99 1.31
CA VAL A 130 9.20 2.75 0.60
C VAL A 130 10.60 2.82 -0.01
N ASP A 131 10.91 3.89 -0.72
CA ASP A 131 12.23 4.09 -1.34
C ASP A 131 13.35 4.07 -0.28
N GLU A 132 13.14 4.76 0.84
CA GLU A 132 14.11 4.79 1.93
C GLU A 132 14.25 3.43 2.62
N SER A 133 13.14 2.74 2.87
CA SER A 133 13.14 1.40 3.46
C SER A 133 13.84 0.38 2.56
N LEU A 134 13.64 0.45 1.24
CA LEU A 134 14.37 -0.37 0.28
C LEU A 134 15.87 -0.13 0.37
N ARG A 135 16.32 1.13 0.39
CA ARG A 135 17.76 1.48 0.51
C ARG A 135 18.36 0.97 1.82
N ARG A 136 17.68 1.19 2.95
CA ARG A 136 18.13 0.72 4.28
C ARG A 136 18.28 -0.80 4.34
N ASN A 137 17.49 -1.53 3.54
CA ASN A 137 17.55 -2.98 3.46
C ASN A 137 18.38 -3.51 2.27
N GLY A 138 19.21 -2.66 1.64
CA GLY A 138 20.12 -3.04 0.56
C GLY A 138 19.41 -3.44 -0.74
N GLN A 139 18.17 -3.00 -0.93
CA GLN A 139 17.39 -3.27 -2.14
C GLN A 139 17.51 -2.14 -3.15
N ILE A 140 17.41 -2.48 -4.42
CA ILE A 140 17.36 -1.50 -5.51
C ILE A 140 15.98 -0.87 -5.56
N VAL A 141 15.93 0.47 -5.53
CA VAL A 141 14.70 1.23 -5.75
C VAL A 141 14.35 1.17 -7.24
N PRO A 142 13.16 0.66 -7.63
CA PRO A 142 12.73 0.64 -9.02
C PRO A 142 12.58 2.05 -9.59
N THR A 143 13.26 2.35 -10.70
CA THR A 143 13.25 3.69 -11.35
C THR A 143 12.22 3.81 -12.46
N ASP A 144 11.85 2.69 -13.07
CA ASP A 144 10.97 2.66 -14.25
C ASP A 144 9.48 2.60 -13.90
N THR A 145 9.16 2.54 -12.61
CA THR A 145 7.79 2.49 -12.09
C THR A 145 7.23 3.88 -11.93
N VAL A 146 6.04 4.12 -12.49
CA VAL A 146 5.33 5.41 -12.39
C VAL A 146 4.47 5.41 -11.14
N TRP A 147 4.70 6.38 -10.26
CA TRP A 147 3.86 6.58 -9.08
C TRP A 147 2.71 7.53 -9.37
N CYS A 148 1.50 7.10 -9.03
CA CYS A 148 0.25 7.82 -9.23
C CYS A 148 -0.45 8.08 -7.90
N CYS A 149 -1.00 9.28 -7.73
CA CYS A 149 -1.84 9.63 -6.58
C CYS A 149 -3.32 9.35 -6.93
N SER A 150 -4.01 8.66 -6.04
CA SER A 150 -5.46 8.42 -6.17
C SER A 150 -6.31 9.60 -5.71
#